data_2a2038bffa7cba4d20ff7b8a96e5245b
#
_entry.id   2a2038bffa7cba4d20ff7b8a96e5245b
#
_cell.length_a   1.000
_cell.length_b   1.000
_cell.length_c   1.000
_cell.angle_alpha   90.00
_cell.angle_beta   90.00
_cell.angle_gamma   90.00
#
_symmetry.space_group_name_H-M   'P 1'
#
loop_
_entity.id
_entity.type
_entity.pdbx_description
1 polymer ?
#
loop_
_entity_poly.entity_id
_entity_poly.type
_entity_poly.pdbx_seq_one_letter_code
_entity_poly.pdbx_strand_id
1 'polypeptide(L)'
;MKSKRILMIPLDERPCNYRFPLLMPKAGFTLAMPPKELMGLKKRPGDTAGLANWLLENAAAADYAVVAMDTLIYGGLIPSRLHGESEKELRARADVLRRLKEKNPLLKIFAFQTVMRCPCYSLSDEEPDYYADCGTELHLYGRYSHKERLGALTEEEKTDFERVKKQIPQKALDD
;
A
#
# COMPACT_ATOMS: atom_id res chain seq x y z
N MET A 1 16.95 16.67 27.40
CA MET A 1 15.99 17.01 26.30
C MET A 1 14.77 16.13 26.42
N LYS A 2 13.56 16.67 26.22
CA LYS A 2 12.31 15.87 26.23
C LYS A 2 12.33 14.89 25.04
N SER A 3 12.04 13.61 25.30
CA SER A 3 11.95 12.61 24.24
C SER A 3 10.81 12.95 23.28
N LYS A 4 11.05 12.84 21.97
CA LYS A 4 10.07 13.07 20.93
C LYS A 4 9.20 11.82 20.74
N ARG A 5 7.89 11.98 20.59
CA ARG A 5 6.96 10.88 20.39
C ARG A 5 6.58 10.73 18.92
N ILE A 6 6.81 9.54 18.38
CA ILE A 6 6.48 9.14 17.02
C ILE A 6 5.32 8.14 17.07
N LEU A 7 4.26 8.40 16.31
CA LEU A 7 3.25 7.40 15.95
C LEU A 7 3.63 6.80 14.61
N MET A 8 3.51 5.47 14.48
CA MET A 8 3.83 4.81 13.21
C MET A 8 2.71 3.84 12.83
N ILE A 9 2.13 4.03 11.65
CA ILE A 9 1.37 2.98 10.95
C ILE A 9 2.37 2.29 10.00
N PRO A 10 2.73 1.04 10.26
CA PRO A 10 3.70 0.31 9.43
C PRO A 10 3.08 -0.10 8.09
N LEU A 11 3.94 -0.47 7.12
CA LEU A 11 3.51 -0.87 5.79
C LEU A 11 2.63 -2.13 5.79
N ASP A 12 2.94 -3.06 6.70
CA ASP A 12 2.18 -4.29 6.91
C ASP A 12 2.59 -4.96 8.25
N GLU A 13 2.05 -6.16 8.50
CA GLU A 13 2.25 -6.95 9.71
C GLU A 13 3.58 -7.73 9.73
N ARG A 14 4.34 -7.75 8.63
CA ARG A 14 5.59 -8.53 8.53
C ARG A 14 6.62 -8.05 9.55
N PRO A 15 7.47 -8.95 10.09
CA PRO A 15 8.43 -8.60 11.15
C PRO A 15 9.32 -7.40 10.81
N CYS A 16 9.76 -7.27 9.56
CA CYS A 16 10.60 -6.14 9.11
C CYS A 16 9.88 -4.78 9.24
N ASN A 17 8.56 -4.74 9.02
CA ASN A 17 7.76 -3.51 9.04
C ASN A 17 7.14 -3.25 10.43
N TYR A 18 6.74 -4.30 11.15
CA TYR A 18 6.06 -4.15 12.44
C TYR A 18 7.01 -4.35 13.64
N ARG A 19 7.76 -5.47 13.70
CA ARG A 19 8.55 -5.83 14.88
C ARG A 19 9.90 -5.11 14.94
N PHE A 20 10.63 -5.03 13.84
CA PHE A 20 11.99 -4.49 13.85
C PHE A 20 12.05 -3.01 14.24
N PRO A 21 11.12 -2.12 13.79
CA PRO A 21 11.10 -0.74 14.28
C PRO A 21 10.96 -0.62 15.81
N LEU A 22 10.22 -1.55 16.44
CA LEU A 22 10.07 -1.57 17.90
C LEU A 22 11.36 -1.98 18.63
N LEU A 23 12.22 -2.78 18.00
CA LEU A 23 13.48 -3.27 18.56
C LEU A 23 14.66 -2.33 18.32
N MET A 24 14.56 -1.39 17.38
CA MET A 24 15.65 -0.47 17.07
C MET A 24 15.94 0.48 18.22
N PRO A 25 17.23 0.84 18.46
CA PRO A 25 17.58 1.88 19.41
C PRO A 25 16.91 3.22 19.06
N LYS A 26 16.31 3.87 20.05
CA LYS A 26 15.50 5.10 19.87
C LYS A 26 16.10 6.27 20.63
N ALA A 27 17.33 6.66 20.30
CA ALA A 27 18.00 7.79 20.95
C ALA A 27 17.16 9.08 20.82
N GLY A 28 16.59 9.54 21.92
CA GLY A 28 15.77 10.75 21.97
C GLY A 28 14.34 10.62 21.43
N PHE A 29 13.87 9.38 21.11
CA PHE A 29 12.53 9.13 20.61
C PHE A 29 11.79 8.04 21.42
N THR A 30 10.47 8.15 21.46
CA THR A 30 9.57 7.05 21.80
C THR A 30 8.75 6.70 20.59
N LEU A 31 8.66 5.43 20.23
CA LEU A 31 7.87 4.92 19.12
C LEU A 31 6.61 4.24 19.65
N ALA A 32 5.45 4.65 19.17
CA ALA A 32 4.18 3.98 19.41
C ALA A 32 3.63 3.45 18.08
N MET A 33 3.16 2.21 18.09
CA MET A 33 2.53 1.54 16.95
C MET A 33 1.16 1.01 17.36
N PRO A 34 0.22 0.84 16.42
CA PRO A 34 -1.10 0.28 16.75
C PRO A 34 -0.97 -1.14 17.28
N PRO A 35 -1.95 -1.62 18.08
CA PRO A 35 -2.04 -3.01 18.46
C PRO A 35 -2.01 -3.94 17.23
N LYS A 36 -1.34 -5.09 17.36
CA LYS A 36 -1.17 -6.03 16.25
C LYS A 36 -2.51 -6.58 15.73
N GLU A 37 -3.51 -6.62 16.58
CA GLU A 37 -4.87 -7.06 16.28
C GLU A 37 -5.58 -6.19 15.24
N LEU A 38 -5.17 -4.92 15.11
CA LEU A 38 -5.68 -4.00 14.08
C LEU A 38 -5.00 -4.21 12.72
N MET A 39 -3.86 -4.90 12.70
CA MET A 39 -3.12 -5.15 11.46
C MET A 39 -3.76 -6.28 10.65
N GLY A 40 -3.58 -6.21 9.34
CA GLY A 40 -3.96 -7.30 8.43
C GLY A 40 -3.09 -8.54 8.55
N LEU A 41 -3.37 -9.52 7.72
CA LEU A 41 -2.53 -10.70 7.54
C LEU A 41 -2.60 -11.16 6.09
N LYS A 42 -1.52 -10.99 5.33
CA LYS A 42 -1.46 -11.31 3.90
C LYS A 42 -2.63 -10.63 3.14
N LYS A 43 -3.47 -11.42 2.45
CA LYS A 43 -4.65 -10.92 1.70
C LYS A 43 -5.79 -10.40 2.59
N ARG A 44 -5.81 -10.76 3.87
CA ARG A 44 -6.84 -10.27 4.81
C ARG A 44 -6.51 -8.85 5.26
N PRO A 45 -7.35 -7.85 4.97
CA PRO A 45 -7.10 -6.47 5.40
C PRO A 45 -7.17 -6.32 6.93
N GLY A 46 -6.44 -5.34 7.44
CA GLY A 46 -6.54 -4.86 8.81
C GLY A 46 -7.78 -3.99 9.03
N ASP A 47 -8.03 -3.67 10.28
CA ASP A 47 -9.13 -2.76 10.68
C ASP A 47 -8.73 -1.30 10.42
N THR A 48 -9.05 -0.79 9.23
CA THR A 48 -8.74 0.59 8.83
C THR A 48 -9.41 1.65 9.73
N ALA A 49 -10.62 1.36 10.24
CA ALA A 49 -11.33 2.24 11.15
C ALA A 49 -10.65 2.27 12.54
N GLY A 50 -10.28 1.10 13.06
CA GLY A 50 -9.51 0.97 14.29
C GLY A 50 -8.15 1.66 14.22
N LEU A 51 -7.43 1.53 13.08
CA LEU A 51 -6.15 2.21 12.84
C LEU A 51 -6.31 3.74 12.83
N ALA A 52 -7.34 4.25 12.16
CA ALA A 52 -7.67 5.68 12.14
C ALA A 52 -8.01 6.21 13.54
N ASN A 53 -8.83 5.49 14.29
CA ASN A 53 -9.18 5.85 15.66
C ASN A 53 -7.96 5.86 16.58
N TRP A 54 -7.11 4.82 16.50
CA TRP A 54 -5.87 4.75 17.25
C TRP A 54 -4.95 5.95 16.98
N LEU A 55 -4.77 6.35 15.71
CA LEU A 55 -4.02 7.56 15.36
C LEU A 55 -4.61 8.81 16.00
N LEU A 56 -5.92 9.00 15.89
CA LEU A 56 -6.63 10.17 16.43
C LEU A 56 -6.52 10.24 17.96
N GLU A 57 -6.67 9.13 18.67
CA GLU A 57 -6.55 9.06 20.12
C GLU A 57 -5.16 9.44 20.62
N ASN A 58 -4.11 9.08 19.87
CA ASN A 58 -2.73 9.30 20.25
C ASN A 58 -2.12 10.62 19.71
N ALA A 59 -2.80 11.30 18.79
CA ALA A 59 -2.27 12.46 18.06
C ALA A 59 -1.90 13.65 18.96
N ALA A 60 -2.70 13.94 20.01
CA ALA A 60 -2.50 15.12 20.86
C ALA A 60 -1.14 15.14 21.58
N ALA A 61 -0.59 13.96 21.91
CA ALA A 61 0.68 13.80 22.61
C ALA A 61 1.87 13.49 21.69
N ALA A 62 1.67 13.51 20.37
CA ALA A 62 2.69 13.13 19.39
C ALA A 62 3.37 14.36 18.76
N ASP A 63 4.68 14.22 18.48
CA ASP A 63 5.44 15.19 17.69
C ASP A 63 5.44 14.82 16.20
N TYR A 64 5.43 13.51 15.89
CA TYR A 64 5.51 12.97 14.53
C TYR A 64 4.53 11.84 14.31
N ALA A 65 4.04 11.71 13.08
CA ALA A 65 3.33 10.54 12.58
C ALA A 65 4.00 10.07 11.28
N VAL A 66 4.38 8.80 11.21
CA VAL A 66 4.87 8.12 10.00
C VAL A 66 3.79 7.14 9.58
N VAL A 67 3.21 7.33 8.41
CA VAL A 67 1.97 6.64 8.02
C VAL A 67 2.13 5.98 6.66
N ALA A 68 2.10 4.65 6.64
CA ALA A 68 1.92 3.89 5.41
C ALA A 68 0.44 4.00 4.98
N MET A 69 0.20 4.64 3.84
CA MET A 69 -1.15 4.82 3.30
C MET A 69 -1.76 3.49 2.86
N ASP A 70 -0.93 2.55 2.39
CA ASP A 70 -1.35 1.19 2.06
C ASP A 70 -2.07 0.52 3.23
N THR A 71 -1.56 0.67 4.45
CA THR A 71 -2.16 0.08 5.65
C THR A 71 -3.33 0.93 6.18
N LEU A 72 -3.17 2.25 6.22
CA LEU A 72 -4.21 3.12 6.77
C LEU A 72 -5.49 3.09 5.94
N ILE A 73 -5.38 3.05 4.62
CA ILE A 73 -6.54 3.13 3.71
C ILE A 73 -7.07 1.75 3.36
N TYR A 74 -6.18 0.79 3.07
CA TYR A 74 -6.53 -0.51 2.52
C TYR A 74 -6.38 -1.67 3.53
N GLY A 75 -5.77 -1.41 4.69
CA GLY A 75 -5.52 -2.44 5.71
C GLY A 75 -4.23 -3.24 5.49
N GLY A 76 -3.35 -2.85 4.57
CA GLY A 76 -2.05 -3.49 4.33
C GLY A 76 -1.56 -3.40 2.90
N LEU A 77 -0.30 -3.77 2.68
CA LEU A 77 0.33 -3.73 1.36
C LEU A 77 -0.37 -4.64 0.34
N ILE A 78 -0.65 -5.90 0.69
CA ILE A 78 -1.33 -6.83 -0.22
C ILE A 78 -2.80 -6.43 -0.42
N PRO A 79 -3.59 -6.11 0.63
CA PRO A 79 -4.95 -5.59 0.46
C PRO A 79 -5.05 -4.37 -0.46
N SER A 80 -4.04 -3.49 -0.50
CA SER A 80 -4.04 -2.33 -1.39
C SER A 80 -4.05 -2.69 -2.88
N ARG A 81 -3.71 -3.94 -3.22
CA ARG A 81 -3.73 -4.47 -4.59
C ARG A 81 -5.00 -5.24 -4.93
N LEU A 82 -5.78 -5.60 -3.92
CA LEU A 82 -6.90 -6.54 -4.02
C LEU A 82 -8.25 -5.89 -3.69
N HIS A 83 -8.27 -4.59 -3.34
CA HIS A 83 -9.46 -3.93 -2.86
C HIS A 83 -10.52 -3.73 -3.96
N GLY A 84 -11.79 -3.79 -3.56
CA GLY A 84 -12.93 -3.38 -4.39
C GLY A 84 -13.63 -2.12 -3.86
N GLU A 85 -12.92 -1.31 -3.09
CA GLU A 85 -13.45 -0.12 -2.42
C GLU A 85 -13.68 1.03 -3.41
N SER A 86 -14.74 1.79 -3.23
CA SER A 86 -15.02 2.96 -4.05
C SER A 86 -14.07 4.13 -3.74
N GLU A 87 -13.84 5.00 -4.72
CA GLU A 87 -13.05 6.22 -4.54
C GLU A 87 -13.58 7.07 -3.37
N LYS A 88 -14.90 7.13 -3.19
CA LYS A 88 -15.54 7.86 -2.09
C LYS A 88 -15.11 7.33 -0.72
N GLU A 89 -15.09 6.01 -0.56
CA GLU A 89 -14.66 5.35 0.69
C GLU A 89 -13.18 5.56 0.94
N LEU A 90 -12.34 5.40 -0.09
CA LEU A 90 -10.90 5.62 0.03
C LEU A 90 -10.57 7.07 0.40
N ARG A 91 -11.25 8.05 -0.19
CA ARG A 91 -11.10 9.47 0.17
C ARG A 91 -11.55 9.73 1.61
N ALA A 92 -12.64 9.14 2.07
CA ALA A 92 -13.10 9.27 3.45
C ALA A 92 -12.09 8.69 4.45
N ARG A 93 -11.44 7.55 4.13
CA ARG A 93 -10.37 6.98 4.96
C ARG A 93 -9.11 7.87 4.96
N ALA A 94 -8.74 8.46 3.83
CA ALA A 94 -7.60 9.39 3.74
C ALA A 94 -7.82 10.69 4.53
N ASP A 95 -9.06 11.12 4.74
CA ASP A 95 -9.42 12.34 5.47
C ASP A 95 -8.94 12.34 6.94
N VAL A 96 -8.61 11.19 7.49
CA VAL A 96 -8.00 11.09 8.82
C VAL A 96 -6.74 11.95 8.97
N LEU A 97 -5.95 12.12 7.89
CA LEU A 97 -4.75 12.96 7.93
C LEU A 97 -5.10 14.44 8.19
N ARG A 98 -6.19 14.95 7.61
CA ARG A 98 -6.70 16.30 7.88
C ARG A 98 -7.18 16.41 9.34
N ARG A 99 -7.95 15.43 9.82
CA ARG A 99 -8.43 15.37 11.20
C ARG A 99 -7.30 15.29 12.23
N LEU A 100 -6.20 14.61 11.92
CA LEU A 100 -4.98 14.60 12.75
C LEU A 100 -4.38 16.00 12.88
N LYS A 101 -4.33 16.77 11.79
CA LYS A 101 -3.84 18.16 11.79
C LYS A 101 -4.77 19.11 12.54
N GLU A 102 -6.08 18.89 12.48
CA GLU A 102 -7.05 19.64 13.27
C GLU A 102 -6.88 19.39 14.77
N LYS A 103 -6.64 18.11 15.14
CA LYS A 103 -6.44 17.72 16.54
C LYS A 103 -5.09 18.15 17.10
N ASN A 104 -4.05 18.15 16.29
CA ASN A 104 -2.71 18.60 16.64
C ASN A 104 -2.06 19.33 15.46
N PRO A 105 -2.22 20.68 15.38
CA PRO A 105 -1.65 21.49 14.30
C PRO A 105 -0.11 21.40 14.20
N LEU A 106 0.58 21.10 15.31
CA LEU A 106 2.03 20.98 15.37
C LEU A 106 2.55 19.59 14.96
N LEU A 107 1.67 18.59 14.86
CA LEU A 107 2.04 17.24 14.44
C LEU A 107 2.66 17.26 13.04
N LYS A 108 3.89 16.74 12.90
CA LYS A 108 4.52 16.55 11.59
C LYS A 108 4.16 15.17 11.06
N ILE A 109 3.49 15.14 9.90
CA ILE A 109 3.03 13.90 9.27
C ILE A 109 3.93 13.58 8.07
N PHE A 110 4.46 12.36 8.04
CA PHE A 110 5.18 11.75 6.93
C PHE A 110 4.32 10.60 6.41
N ALA A 111 3.53 10.87 5.40
CA ALA A 111 2.74 9.85 4.72
C ALA A 111 3.49 9.34 3.50
N PHE A 112 3.49 8.03 3.29
CA PHE A 112 4.06 7.40 2.11
C PHE A 112 3.13 6.31 1.59
N GLN A 113 3.23 6.03 0.32
CA GLN A 113 2.50 4.97 -0.36
C GLN A 113 3.41 4.22 -1.31
N THR A 114 3.25 2.93 -1.40
CA THR A 114 4.03 2.09 -2.29
C THR A 114 3.49 2.21 -3.72
N VAL A 115 4.38 2.44 -4.68
CA VAL A 115 4.07 2.26 -6.10
C VAL A 115 4.36 0.80 -6.45
N MET A 116 3.29 0.04 -6.71
CA MET A 116 3.39 -1.38 -6.96
C MET A 116 3.98 -1.66 -8.35
N ARG A 117 4.86 -2.65 -8.40
CA ARG A 117 5.37 -3.19 -9.67
C ARG A 117 4.35 -4.15 -10.27
N CYS A 118 4.37 -4.32 -11.59
CA CYS A 118 3.75 -5.45 -12.24
C CYS A 118 4.74 -6.63 -12.23
N PRO A 119 4.48 -7.73 -11.49
CA PRO A 119 5.39 -8.86 -11.40
C PRO A 119 5.46 -9.63 -12.74
N CYS A 120 6.62 -10.22 -13.01
CA CYS A 120 6.88 -11.00 -14.24
C CYS A 120 6.68 -12.52 -14.07
N TYR A 121 5.77 -12.91 -13.17
CA TYR A 121 5.47 -14.32 -12.86
C TYR A 121 3.96 -14.52 -12.77
N SER A 122 3.54 -15.78 -12.91
CA SER A 122 2.15 -16.21 -12.79
C SER A 122 1.95 -16.91 -11.45
N LEU A 123 1.73 -16.12 -10.38
CA LEU A 123 1.38 -16.56 -9.03
C LEU A 123 0.37 -15.55 -8.44
N SER A 124 -0.50 -16.01 -7.57
CA SER A 124 -1.53 -15.18 -6.93
C SER A 124 -1.40 -15.06 -5.41
N ASP A 125 -0.26 -15.42 -4.81
CA ASP A 125 -0.09 -15.36 -3.34
C ASP A 125 -0.24 -13.95 -2.76
N GLU A 126 0.27 -12.95 -3.49
CA GLU A 126 0.23 -11.54 -3.13
C GLU A 126 -0.48 -10.68 -4.20
N GLU A 127 -1.06 -11.31 -5.22
CA GLU A 127 -1.68 -10.72 -6.39
C GLU A 127 -3.17 -11.08 -6.47
N PRO A 128 -3.97 -10.41 -7.33
CA PRO A 128 -5.30 -10.89 -7.71
C PRO A 128 -5.27 -12.32 -8.25
N ASP A 129 -6.35 -13.07 -8.07
CA ASP A 129 -6.38 -14.51 -8.38
C ASP A 129 -6.10 -14.80 -9.87
N TYR A 130 -6.48 -13.90 -10.79
CA TYR A 130 -6.21 -14.05 -12.23
C TYR A 130 -4.70 -13.99 -12.58
N TYR A 131 -3.85 -13.50 -11.67
CA TYR A 131 -2.40 -13.54 -11.87
C TYR A 131 -1.83 -14.97 -11.91
N ALA A 132 -2.51 -15.95 -11.30
CA ALA A 132 -2.10 -17.35 -11.43
C ALA A 132 -2.13 -17.83 -12.89
N ASP A 133 -3.08 -17.29 -13.69
CA ASP A 133 -3.32 -17.71 -15.05
C ASP A 133 -2.60 -16.84 -16.10
N CYS A 134 -2.50 -15.53 -15.89
CA CYS A 134 -2.01 -14.58 -16.91
C CYS A 134 -1.06 -13.50 -16.38
N GLY A 135 -0.39 -13.71 -15.23
CA GLY A 135 0.51 -12.70 -14.65
C GLY A 135 1.70 -12.35 -15.55
N THR A 136 2.29 -13.34 -16.22
CA THR A 136 3.39 -13.14 -17.18
C THR A 136 2.91 -12.32 -18.38
N GLU A 137 1.72 -12.61 -18.90
CA GLU A 137 1.10 -11.91 -20.01
C GLU A 137 0.78 -10.46 -19.66
N LEU A 138 0.26 -10.20 -18.44
CA LEU A 138 0.04 -8.85 -17.92
C LEU A 138 1.34 -8.04 -17.84
N HIS A 139 2.42 -8.65 -17.38
CA HIS A 139 3.74 -8.00 -17.38
C HIS A 139 4.20 -7.63 -18.79
N LEU A 140 4.10 -8.55 -19.74
CA LEU A 140 4.46 -8.32 -21.14
C LEU A 140 3.55 -7.25 -21.77
N TYR A 141 2.25 -7.28 -21.50
CA TYR A 141 1.29 -6.28 -21.93
C TYR A 141 1.71 -4.88 -21.48
N GLY A 142 2.02 -4.71 -20.19
CA GLY A 142 2.48 -3.42 -19.65
C GLY A 142 3.78 -2.94 -20.29
N ARG A 143 4.76 -3.86 -20.51
CA ARG A 143 6.01 -3.57 -21.17
C ARG A 143 5.81 -3.12 -22.63
N TYR A 144 5.01 -3.85 -23.39
CA TYR A 144 4.76 -3.52 -24.81
C TYR A 144 3.93 -2.25 -24.97
N SER A 145 2.91 -2.03 -24.13
CA SER A 145 2.13 -0.80 -24.11
C SER A 145 3.02 0.42 -23.84
N HIS A 146 4.00 0.28 -22.95
CA HIS A 146 4.97 1.35 -22.69
C HIS A 146 5.86 1.63 -23.90
N LYS A 147 6.42 0.58 -24.52
CA LYS A 147 7.24 0.71 -25.73
C LYS A 147 6.45 1.27 -26.92
N GLU A 148 5.18 0.89 -27.07
CA GLU A 148 4.29 1.41 -28.12
C GLU A 148 4.13 2.93 -27.98
N ARG A 149 3.85 3.42 -26.77
CA ARG A 149 3.75 4.87 -26.49
C ARG A 149 5.05 5.63 -26.78
N LEU A 150 6.19 4.99 -26.67
CA LEU A 150 7.50 5.57 -27.00
C LEU A 150 7.89 5.41 -28.48
N GLY A 151 7.08 4.72 -29.28
CA GLY A 151 7.44 4.40 -30.68
C GLY A 151 8.63 3.44 -30.81
N ALA A 152 8.88 2.62 -29.78
CA ALA A 152 10.08 1.78 -29.65
C ALA A 152 9.79 0.26 -29.81
N LEU A 153 8.61 -0.14 -30.29
CA LEU A 153 8.29 -1.54 -30.60
C LEU A 153 8.98 -1.96 -31.88
N THR A 154 9.64 -3.14 -31.84
CA THR A 154 10.09 -3.82 -33.07
C THR A 154 8.91 -4.55 -33.74
N GLU A 155 9.05 -4.95 -35.01
CA GLU A 155 8.00 -5.71 -35.72
C GLU A 155 7.72 -7.07 -35.06
N GLU A 156 8.74 -7.71 -34.51
CA GLU A 156 8.59 -8.95 -33.75
C GLU A 156 7.79 -8.71 -32.47
N GLU A 157 8.12 -7.63 -31.72
CA GLU A 157 7.42 -7.27 -30.50
C GLU A 157 5.96 -6.84 -30.76
N LYS A 158 5.65 -6.24 -31.90
CA LYS A 158 4.26 -5.93 -32.30
C LYS A 158 3.45 -7.22 -32.47
N THR A 159 4.03 -8.20 -33.15
CA THR A 159 3.39 -9.51 -33.38
C THR A 159 3.13 -10.22 -32.05
N ASP A 160 4.12 -10.23 -31.15
CA ASP A 160 3.99 -10.86 -29.84
C ASP A 160 2.98 -10.09 -28.95
N PHE A 161 2.92 -8.77 -29.05
CA PHE A 161 1.96 -7.95 -28.31
C PHE A 161 0.52 -8.29 -28.68
N GLU A 162 0.21 -8.48 -29.96
CA GLU A 162 -1.12 -8.91 -30.41
C GLU A 162 -1.48 -10.33 -29.93
N ARG A 163 -0.51 -11.22 -29.78
CA ARG A 163 -0.68 -12.53 -29.16
C ARG A 163 -1.00 -12.42 -27.69
N VAL A 164 -0.21 -11.63 -26.95
CA VAL A 164 -0.36 -11.40 -25.50
C VAL A 164 -1.72 -10.80 -25.17
N LYS A 165 -2.18 -9.79 -25.92
CA LYS A 165 -3.51 -9.18 -25.74
C LYS A 165 -4.64 -10.22 -25.74
N LYS A 166 -4.57 -11.22 -26.60
CA LYS A 166 -5.59 -12.28 -26.72
C LYS A 166 -5.59 -13.28 -25.58
N GLN A 167 -4.50 -13.36 -24.83
CA GLN A 167 -4.36 -14.30 -23.72
C GLN A 167 -4.82 -13.73 -22.36
N ILE A 168 -4.98 -12.41 -22.29
CA ILE A 168 -5.40 -11.74 -21.03
C ILE A 168 -6.94 -11.63 -21.01
N PRO A 169 -7.60 -12.13 -19.97
CA PRO A 169 -9.04 -11.93 -19.78
C PRO A 169 -9.38 -10.44 -19.67
N GLN A 170 -10.51 -10.02 -20.26
CA GLN A 170 -10.95 -8.62 -20.24
C GLN A 170 -11.01 -8.07 -18.80
N LYS A 171 -11.53 -8.85 -17.86
CA LYS A 171 -11.57 -8.48 -16.44
C LYS A 171 -10.20 -8.06 -15.87
N ALA A 172 -9.13 -8.73 -16.29
CA ALA A 172 -7.77 -8.41 -15.81
C ALA A 172 -7.16 -7.17 -16.49
N LEU A 173 -7.76 -6.67 -17.57
CA LEU A 173 -7.41 -5.42 -18.23
C LEU A 173 -8.21 -4.24 -17.67
N ASP A 174 -9.37 -4.50 -17.08
CA ASP A 174 -10.28 -3.47 -16.54
C ASP A 174 -9.93 -3.12 -15.07
N ASP A 175 -9.24 -4.02 -14.34
CA ASP A 175 -8.72 -3.82 -12.98
C ASP A 175 -7.43 -2.98 -12.99
#